data_b857c59d39bb5c7c6eede282a461242b
#
_entry.id   b857c59d39bb5c7c6eede282a461242b
#
_cell.length_a   1.000
_cell.length_b   1.000
_cell.length_c   1.000
_cell.angle_alpha   90.00
_cell.angle_beta   90.00
_cell.angle_gamma   90.00
#
_symmetry.space_group_name_H-M   'P 1'
#
loop_
_entity.id
_entity.type
_entity.pdbx_description
1 polymer ?
#
loop_
_entity_poly.entity_id
_entity_poly.type
_entity_poly.pdbx_seq_one_letter_code
_entity_poly.pdbx_strand_id
1 'polypeptide(L)'
;MELKELTDRTFELFGVDDPDDLGSALLKNISSTDKLKAFCDLVDGDLSIDWMQMIYQYYLADRKEKKQDYTPKSLAKFMGMLVGDGETTVDMCAGSGALIIQKWNQNHDTKFKAIEIDSTVIPFLLFNMVLRNIQCDVYQMDALTDEEPIKAWTVEKREVFGCIT
;
A
#
# COMPACT_ATOMS: atom_id res chain seq x y z
N MET A 1 -16.12 11.26 -6.25
CA MET A 1 -15.04 11.63 -7.21
C MET A 1 -14.80 10.48 -8.16
N GLU A 2 -14.64 10.73 -9.45
CA GLU A 2 -14.30 9.70 -10.43
C GLU A 2 -12.81 9.31 -10.32
N LEU A 3 -12.47 8.07 -10.69
CA LEU A 3 -11.10 7.57 -10.56
C LEU A 3 -10.07 8.39 -11.35
N LYS A 4 -10.46 8.86 -12.53
CA LYS A 4 -9.60 9.75 -13.33
C LYS A 4 -9.27 11.04 -12.58
N GLU A 5 -10.29 11.70 -12.03
CA GLU A 5 -10.14 12.94 -11.25
C GLU A 5 -9.28 12.72 -10.01
N LEU A 6 -9.50 11.60 -9.29
CA LEU A 6 -8.66 11.22 -8.14
C LEU A 6 -7.19 11.09 -8.56
N THR A 7 -6.94 10.43 -9.68
CA THR A 7 -5.57 10.21 -10.14
C THR A 7 -4.91 11.51 -10.58
N ASP A 8 -5.60 12.33 -11.36
CA ASP A 8 -5.10 13.63 -11.82
C ASP A 8 -4.72 14.52 -10.61
N ARG A 9 -5.59 14.59 -9.60
CA ARG A 9 -5.33 15.33 -8.35
C ARG A 9 -4.23 14.73 -7.50
N THR A 10 -4.08 13.42 -7.51
CA THR A 10 -2.96 12.74 -6.84
C THR A 10 -1.64 13.09 -7.51
N PHE A 11 -1.60 13.11 -8.84
CA PHE A 11 -0.42 13.52 -9.59
C PHE A 11 -0.04 14.97 -9.31
N GLU A 12 -1.02 15.89 -9.34
CA GLU A 12 -0.81 17.29 -8.97
C GLU A 12 -0.27 17.40 -7.53
N LEU A 13 -0.89 16.70 -6.58
CA LEU A 13 -0.49 16.72 -5.17
C LEU A 13 0.96 16.30 -4.98
N PHE A 14 1.43 15.26 -5.67
CA PHE A 14 2.79 14.74 -5.52
C PHE A 14 3.79 15.32 -6.53
N GLY A 15 3.34 16.15 -7.48
CA GLY A 15 4.16 16.77 -8.51
C GLY A 15 4.67 15.74 -9.53
N VAL A 16 3.76 14.94 -10.06
CA VAL A 16 4.01 13.87 -11.02
C VAL A 16 3.54 14.27 -12.40
N ASP A 17 4.44 14.30 -13.36
CA ASP A 17 4.11 14.58 -14.77
C ASP A 17 3.99 13.27 -15.59
N ASP A 18 4.78 12.25 -15.25
CA ASP A 18 4.74 10.93 -15.87
C ASP A 18 4.22 9.90 -14.86
N PRO A 19 3.20 9.10 -15.20
CA PRO A 19 2.68 8.04 -14.33
C PRO A 19 3.75 7.11 -13.76
N ASP A 20 4.80 6.81 -14.52
CA ASP A 20 5.90 5.94 -14.08
C ASP A 20 6.70 6.54 -12.92
N ASP A 21 6.66 7.85 -12.73
CA ASP A 21 7.33 8.55 -11.62
C ASP A 21 6.54 8.56 -10.30
N LEU A 22 5.28 8.11 -10.31
CA LEU A 22 4.42 8.19 -9.12
C LEU A 22 5.04 7.46 -7.92
N GLY A 23 5.55 6.24 -8.11
CA GLY A 23 6.18 5.47 -7.04
C GLY A 23 7.35 6.24 -6.38
N SER A 24 8.21 6.84 -7.19
CA SER A 24 9.34 7.64 -6.71
C SER A 24 8.89 8.90 -5.98
N ALA A 25 7.84 9.57 -6.50
CA ALA A 25 7.26 10.75 -5.88
C ALA A 25 6.61 10.44 -4.52
N LEU A 26 5.92 9.30 -4.39
CA LEU A 26 5.36 8.82 -3.13
C LEU A 26 6.46 8.61 -2.09
N LEU A 27 7.54 7.89 -2.42
CA LEU A 27 8.66 7.67 -1.50
C LEU A 27 9.34 8.97 -1.08
N LYS A 28 9.55 9.90 -2.00
CA LYS A 28 10.14 11.21 -1.71
C LYS A 28 9.31 12.01 -0.70
N ASN A 29 8.00 11.86 -0.72
CA ASN A 29 7.05 12.60 0.11
C ASN A 29 6.49 11.78 1.28
N ILE A 30 6.93 10.54 1.49
CA ILE A 30 6.33 9.62 2.45
C ILE A 30 6.40 10.09 3.90
N SER A 31 7.35 10.94 4.23
CA SER A 31 7.50 11.57 5.56
C SER A 31 6.84 12.95 5.67
N SER A 32 6.22 13.44 4.59
CA SER A 32 5.58 14.75 4.58
C SER A 32 4.16 14.68 5.15
N THR A 33 3.99 15.07 6.41
CA THR A 33 2.68 15.11 7.07
C THR A 33 1.65 15.92 6.29
N ASP A 34 2.06 17.03 5.65
CA ASP A 34 1.16 17.87 4.87
C ASP A 34 0.65 17.16 3.61
N LYS A 35 1.52 16.42 2.91
CA LYS A 35 1.13 15.64 1.73
C LYS A 35 0.23 14.47 2.11
N LEU A 36 0.53 13.78 3.21
CA LEU A 36 -0.30 12.69 3.72
C LEU A 36 -1.69 13.18 4.14
N LYS A 37 -1.77 14.32 4.85
CA LYS A 37 -3.05 14.96 5.19
C LYS A 37 -3.83 15.37 3.96
N ALA A 38 -3.18 16.04 3.01
CA ALA A 38 -3.82 16.46 1.76
C ALA A 38 -4.37 15.27 0.96
N PHE A 39 -3.66 14.13 0.97
CA PHE A 39 -4.19 12.91 0.35
C PHE A 39 -5.38 12.33 1.13
N CYS A 40 -5.35 12.34 2.47
CA CYS A 40 -6.52 11.96 3.28
C CYS A 40 -7.74 12.84 2.94
N ASP A 41 -7.56 14.15 2.84
CA ASP A 41 -8.63 15.08 2.46
C ASP A 41 -9.15 14.80 1.05
N LEU A 42 -8.25 14.45 0.12
CA LEU A 42 -8.60 14.10 -1.26
C LEU A 42 -9.53 12.89 -1.36
N VAL A 43 -9.39 11.92 -0.44
CA VAL A 43 -10.22 10.72 -0.38
C VAL A 43 -11.31 10.79 0.69
N ASP A 44 -11.70 12.01 1.11
CA ASP A 44 -12.72 12.26 2.13
C ASP A 44 -12.50 11.49 3.45
N GLY A 45 -11.23 11.20 3.79
CA GLY A 45 -10.84 10.42 4.97
C GLY A 45 -11.15 8.93 4.89
N ASP A 46 -11.66 8.41 3.76
CA ASP A 46 -11.94 6.98 3.61
C ASP A 46 -10.64 6.18 3.36
N LEU A 47 -10.00 5.77 4.43
CA LEU A 47 -8.81 4.92 4.41
C LEU A 47 -9.13 3.41 4.38
N SER A 48 -10.41 3.02 4.35
CA SER A 48 -10.84 1.63 4.24
C SER A 48 -10.63 1.01 2.85
N ILE A 49 -10.34 1.86 1.86
CA ILE A 49 -10.17 1.49 0.46
C ILE A 49 -8.69 1.61 0.10
N ASP A 50 -8.18 0.66 -0.66
CA ASP A 50 -6.85 0.78 -1.28
C ASP A 50 -6.93 1.67 -2.53
N TRP A 51 -6.86 2.98 -2.32
CA TRP A 51 -6.86 3.97 -3.39
C TRP A 51 -5.62 3.87 -4.28
N MET A 52 -4.47 3.50 -3.69
CA MET A 52 -3.23 3.33 -4.45
C MET A 52 -3.33 2.16 -5.42
N GLN A 53 -3.98 1.06 -5.03
CA GLN A 53 -4.29 -0.04 -5.94
C GLN A 53 -5.08 0.46 -7.17
N MET A 54 -6.13 1.25 -6.94
CA MET A 54 -6.99 1.73 -8.02
C MET A 54 -6.22 2.63 -9.00
N ILE A 55 -5.41 3.55 -8.47
CA ILE A 55 -4.58 4.45 -9.26
C ILE A 55 -3.52 3.65 -10.05
N TYR A 56 -2.83 2.72 -9.39
CA TYR A 56 -1.83 1.86 -10.01
C TYR A 56 -2.42 1.02 -11.15
N GLN A 57 -3.56 0.39 -10.91
CA GLN A 57 -4.25 -0.40 -11.94
C GLN A 57 -4.68 0.43 -13.16
N TYR A 58 -5.02 1.67 -12.94
CA TYR A 58 -5.50 2.54 -14.02
C TYR A 58 -4.38 2.89 -15.01
N TYR A 59 -3.16 3.13 -14.54
CA TYR A 59 -2.06 3.63 -15.35
C TYR A 59 -0.88 2.68 -15.51
N LEU A 60 -0.52 1.92 -14.47
CA LEU A 60 0.77 1.25 -14.38
C LEU A 60 0.71 -0.28 -14.42
N ALA A 61 -0.46 -0.89 -14.18
CA ALA A 61 -0.55 -2.34 -14.09
C ALA A 61 -0.31 -3.02 -15.45
N ASP A 62 0.73 -3.82 -15.52
CA ASP A 62 1.01 -4.68 -16.68
C ASP A 62 0.32 -6.04 -16.53
N ARG A 63 -0.93 -6.10 -17.00
CA ARG A 63 -1.76 -7.31 -16.91
C ARG A 63 -1.33 -8.42 -17.85
N LYS A 64 -0.64 -8.08 -18.96
CA LYS A 64 -0.26 -9.06 -19.98
C LYS A 64 1.01 -9.81 -19.61
N GLU A 65 2.03 -9.08 -19.19
CA GLU A 65 3.34 -9.67 -18.88
C GLU A 65 3.45 -10.14 -17.44
N LYS A 66 3.02 -9.31 -16.47
CA LYS A 66 3.17 -9.58 -15.04
C LYS A 66 1.95 -10.24 -14.40
N LYS A 67 0.84 -10.38 -15.13
CA LYS A 67 -0.45 -10.92 -14.62
C LYS A 67 -0.90 -10.22 -13.33
N GLN A 68 -0.73 -8.89 -13.30
CA GLN A 68 -1.08 -8.05 -12.14
C GLN A 68 -2.60 -7.85 -12.06
N ASP A 69 -3.32 -8.92 -11.70
CA ASP A 69 -4.73 -8.85 -11.37
C ASP A 69 -4.89 -8.75 -9.85
N TYR A 70 -5.44 -7.64 -9.41
CA TYR A 70 -5.56 -7.34 -7.99
C TYR A 70 -6.81 -7.97 -7.38
N THR A 71 -6.70 -8.29 -6.09
CA THR A 71 -7.79 -8.90 -5.33
C THR A 71 -8.98 -7.94 -5.23
N PRO A 72 -10.19 -8.33 -5.71
CA PRO A 72 -11.39 -7.53 -5.55
C PRO A 72 -11.67 -7.21 -4.07
N LYS A 73 -12.17 -5.99 -3.78
CA LYS A 73 -12.46 -5.54 -2.40
C LYS A 73 -13.30 -6.53 -1.59
N SER A 74 -14.32 -7.16 -2.21
CA SER A 74 -15.17 -8.14 -1.54
C SER A 74 -14.41 -9.40 -1.13
N LEU A 75 -13.51 -9.88 -1.98
CA LEU A 75 -12.67 -11.03 -1.70
C LEU A 75 -11.62 -10.69 -0.62
N ALA A 76 -10.98 -9.54 -0.73
CA ALA A 76 -10.02 -9.08 0.28
C ALA A 76 -10.67 -8.94 1.66
N LYS A 77 -11.91 -8.39 1.73
CA LYS A 77 -12.68 -8.32 2.97
C LYS A 77 -13.00 -9.73 3.51
N PHE A 78 -13.44 -10.65 2.66
CA PHE A 78 -13.74 -12.02 3.06
C PHE A 78 -12.49 -12.72 3.60
N MET A 79 -11.34 -12.60 2.91
CA MET A 79 -10.08 -13.17 3.37
C MET A 79 -9.64 -12.58 4.72
N GLY A 80 -9.77 -11.27 4.91
CA GLY A 80 -9.49 -10.62 6.18
C GLY A 80 -10.32 -11.19 7.34
N MET A 81 -11.58 -11.59 7.07
CA MET A 81 -12.45 -12.23 8.07
C MET A 81 -12.07 -13.68 8.36
N LEU A 82 -11.49 -14.40 7.40
CA LEU A 82 -11.03 -15.79 7.58
C LEU A 82 -9.72 -15.87 8.34
N VAL A 83 -8.87 -14.86 8.21
CA VAL A 83 -7.60 -14.79 8.95
C VAL A 83 -7.90 -14.49 10.40
N GLY A 84 -7.63 -15.45 11.29
CA GLY A 84 -7.82 -15.30 12.74
C GLY A 84 -6.98 -14.15 13.33
N ASP A 85 -7.27 -13.82 14.59
CA ASP A 85 -6.50 -12.84 15.34
C ASP A 85 -5.24 -13.50 15.91
N GLY A 86 -4.11 -13.22 15.28
CA GLY A 86 -2.77 -13.57 15.74
C GLY A 86 -1.98 -12.31 16.11
N GLU A 87 -0.82 -12.47 16.74
CA GLU A 87 0.08 -11.34 17.03
C GLU A 87 0.59 -10.67 15.77
N THR A 88 0.79 -11.45 14.72
CA THR A 88 1.30 -10.96 13.42
C THR A 88 0.60 -11.69 12.28
N THR A 89 0.13 -10.95 11.30
CA THR A 89 -0.41 -11.46 10.04
C THR A 89 0.63 -11.30 8.94
N VAL A 90 0.84 -12.36 8.15
CA VAL A 90 1.79 -12.35 7.02
C VAL A 90 1.02 -12.36 5.70
N ASP A 91 1.39 -11.44 4.80
CA ASP A 91 0.93 -11.42 3.41
C ASP A 91 2.15 -11.69 2.50
N MET A 92 2.14 -12.86 1.84
CA MET A 92 3.28 -13.34 1.06
C MET A 92 3.31 -12.83 -0.38
N CYS A 93 2.26 -12.14 -0.84
CA CYS A 93 2.17 -11.52 -2.16
C CYS A 93 1.38 -10.21 -2.01
N ALA A 94 1.96 -9.28 -1.26
CA ALA A 94 1.23 -8.15 -0.68
C ALA A 94 0.70 -7.15 -1.73
N GLY A 95 1.34 -7.05 -2.89
CA GLY A 95 0.99 -6.02 -3.86
C GLY A 95 1.05 -4.62 -3.21
N SER A 96 0.02 -3.82 -3.41
CA SER A 96 -0.15 -2.52 -2.74
C SER A 96 -0.65 -2.62 -1.28
N GLY A 97 -0.94 -3.83 -0.78
CA GLY A 97 -1.41 -4.06 0.59
C GLY A 97 -2.93 -4.19 0.75
N ALA A 98 -3.66 -4.54 -0.30
CA ALA A 98 -5.13 -4.60 -0.26
C ALA A 98 -5.67 -5.57 0.81
N LEU A 99 -5.07 -6.75 0.98
CA LEU A 99 -5.46 -7.72 2.02
C LEU A 99 -5.11 -7.20 3.41
N ILE A 100 -3.94 -6.60 3.57
CA ILE A 100 -3.48 -5.97 4.81
C ILE A 100 -4.47 -4.88 5.25
N ILE A 101 -4.88 -3.99 4.35
CA ILE A 101 -5.84 -2.92 4.63
C ILE A 101 -7.18 -3.52 5.11
N GLN A 102 -7.68 -4.57 4.46
CA GLN A 102 -8.95 -5.17 4.86
C GLN A 102 -8.87 -5.89 6.21
N LYS A 103 -7.72 -6.50 6.57
CA LYS A 103 -7.51 -7.05 7.92
C LYS A 103 -7.35 -5.94 8.95
N TRP A 104 -6.60 -4.88 8.65
CA TRP A 104 -6.44 -3.70 9.50
C TRP A 104 -7.78 -3.00 9.78
N ASN A 105 -8.70 -2.93 8.80
CA ASN A 105 -10.05 -2.39 9.00
C ASN A 105 -10.87 -3.15 10.06
N GLN A 106 -10.49 -4.39 10.37
CA GLN A 106 -11.15 -5.21 11.40
C GLN A 106 -10.47 -5.07 12.76
N ASN A 107 -9.15 -4.96 12.76
CA ASN A 107 -8.35 -4.81 13.96
C ASN A 107 -7.12 -3.93 13.68
N HIS A 108 -7.18 -2.69 14.16
CA HIS A 108 -6.12 -1.69 13.97
C HIS A 108 -4.84 -1.98 14.77
N ASP A 109 -4.86 -2.95 15.67
CA ASP A 109 -3.69 -3.31 16.48
C ASP A 109 -2.91 -4.51 15.91
N THR A 110 -3.40 -5.09 14.80
CA THR A 110 -2.69 -6.17 14.11
C THR A 110 -1.35 -5.66 13.58
N LYS A 111 -0.29 -6.44 13.84
CA LYS A 111 1.03 -6.24 13.20
C LYS A 111 1.10 -7.06 11.92
N PHE A 112 1.83 -6.56 10.95
CA PHE A 112 1.93 -7.21 9.64
C PHE A 112 3.37 -7.48 9.24
N LYS A 113 3.53 -8.52 8.42
CA LYS A 113 4.69 -8.73 7.56
C LYS A 113 4.20 -8.83 6.13
N ALA A 114 4.75 -8.05 5.24
CA ALA A 114 4.41 -7.99 3.84
C ALA A 114 5.61 -8.41 2.99
N ILE A 115 5.39 -9.34 2.08
CA ILE A 115 6.40 -9.80 1.12
C ILE A 115 5.90 -9.44 -0.27
N GLU A 116 6.74 -8.76 -1.06
CA GLU A 116 6.45 -8.38 -2.44
C GLU A 116 7.75 -8.41 -3.25
N ILE A 117 7.70 -9.00 -4.43
CA ILE A 117 8.87 -9.11 -5.30
C ILE A 117 9.00 -7.91 -6.25
N ASP A 118 7.87 -7.33 -6.69
CA ASP A 118 7.86 -6.26 -7.68
C ASP A 118 8.25 -4.91 -7.06
N SER A 119 9.47 -4.48 -7.38
CA SER A 119 10.00 -3.18 -6.93
C SER A 119 9.15 -1.98 -7.33
N THR A 120 8.33 -2.10 -8.39
CA THR A 120 7.47 -1.00 -8.86
C THR A 120 6.23 -0.82 -8.00
N VAL A 121 5.82 -1.86 -7.24
CA VAL A 121 4.65 -1.84 -6.35
C VAL A 121 5.01 -1.48 -4.90
N ILE A 122 6.24 -1.77 -4.47
CA ILE A 122 6.73 -1.46 -3.11
C ILE A 122 6.44 -0.01 -2.66
N PRO A 123 6.64 1.03 -3.47
CA PRO A 123 6.32 2.40 -3.07
C PRO A 123 4.86 2.60 -2.66
N PHE A 124 3.93 1.96 -3.35
CA PHE A 124 2.49 2.03 -3.07
C PHE A 124 2.14 1.29 -1.78
N LEU A 125 2.76 0.13 -1.56
CA LEU A 125 2.63 -0.64 -0.32
C LEU A 125 3.11 0.20 0.87
N LEU A 126 4.33 0.72 0.82
CA LEU A 126 4.89 1.55 1.89
C LEU A 126 4.04 2.79 2.18
N PHE A 127 3.58 3.49 1.12
CA PHE A 127 2.71 4.64 1.26
C PHE A 127 1.39 4.27 1.97
N ASN A 128 0.77 3.15 1.58
CA ASN A 128 -0.44 2.64 2.21
C ASN A 128 -0.25 2.32 3.70
N MET A 129 0.88 1.73 4.08
CA MET A 129 1.18 1.40 5.48
C MET A 129 1.41 2.67 6.31
N VAL A 130 2.20 3.62 5.79
CA VAL A 130 2.49 4.90 6.46
C VAL A 130 1.22 5.74 6.61
N LEU A 131 0.44 5.88 5.54
CA LEU A 131 -0.80 6.68 5.55
C LEU A 131 -1.81 6.22 6.60
N ARG A 132 -1.90 4.91 6.83
CA ARG A 132 -2.84 4.30 7.79
C ARG A 132 -2.24 4.06 9.15
N ASN A 133 -0.98 4.44 9.36
CA ASN A 133 -0.27 4.17 10.61
C ASN A 133 -0.25 2.67 10.96
N ILE A 134 -0.03 1.80 9.95
CA ILE A 134 0.00 0.35 10.11
C ILE A 134 1.40 -0.08 10.49
N GLN A 135 1.56 -0.82 11.59
CA GLN A 135 2.83 -1.46 11.93
C GLN A 135 3.08 -2.64 10.99
N CYS A 136 4.12 -2.55 10.16
CA CYS A 136 4.40 -3.53 9.13
C CYS A 136 5.90 -3.63 8.83
N ASP A 137 6.42 -4.87 8.82
CA ASP A 137 7.72 -5.16 8.21
C ASP A 137 7.50 -5.51 6.75
N VAL A 138 8.15 -4.81 5.84
CA VAL A 138 8.02 -4.98 4.38
C VAL A 138 9.32 -5.54 3.83
N TYR A 139 9.23 -6.64 3.09
CA TYR A 139 10.37 -7.31 2.47
C TYR A 139 10.19 -7.37 0.96
N GLN A 140 11.17 -6.85 0.23
CA GLN A 140 11.27 -7.09 -1.21
C GLN A 140 12.02 -8.39 -1.44
N MET A 141 11.29 -9.46 -1.74
CA MET A 141 11.87 -10.78 -1.99
C MET A 141 10.88 -11.68 -2.74
N ASP A 142 11.39 -12.77 -3.29
CA ASP A 142 10.55 -13.88 -3.78
C ASP A 142 10.11 -14.74 -2.59
N ALA A 143 8.81 -14.77 -2.31
CA ALA A 143 8.25 -15.55 -1.20
C ALA A 143 8.39 -17.08 -1.36
N LEU A 144 8.79 -17.56 -2.53
CA LEU A 144 8.96 -18.98 -2.84
C LEU A 144 10.41 -19.48 -2.70
N THR A 145 11.33 -18.57 -2.37
CA THR A 145 12.75 -18.91 -2.19
C THR A 145 13.18 -18.72 -0.74
N ASP A 146 14.28 -19.40 -0.36
CA ASP A 146 14.94 -19.22 0.94
C ASP A 146 16.04 -18.13 0.87
N GLU A 147 15.99 -17.25 -0.13
CA GLU A 147 16.97 -16.17 -0.30
C GLU A 147 16.72 -15.02 0.66
N GLU A 148 17.79 -14.31 1.02
CA GLU A 148 17.68 -13.10 1.83
C GLU A 148 16.93 -11.99 1.06
N PRO A 149 16.17 -11.12 1.75
CA PRO A 149 15.47 -10.02 1.11
C PRO A 149 16.43 -9.10 0.35
N ILE A 150 16.03 -8.69 -0.86
CA ILE A 150 16.75 -7.68 -1.65
C ILE A 150 16.80 -6.35 -0.88
N LYS A 151 15.67 -5.99 -0.25
CA LYS A 151 15.52 -4.82 0.62
C LYS A 151 14.49 -5.12 1.70
N ALA A 152 14.62 -4.43 2.84
CA ALA A 152 13.66 -4.48 3.93
C ALA A 152 13.40 -3.08 4.49
N TRP A 153 12.18 -2.87 4.97
CA TRP A 153 11.73 -1.65 5.64
C TRP A 153 10.85 -2.01 6.81
N THR A 154 10.90 -1.23 7.88
CA THR A 154 9.93 -1.31 8.98
C THR A 154 9.10 -0.04 9.01
N VAL A 155 7.78 -0.17 9.00
CA VAL A 155 6.85 0.91 9.27
C VAL A 155 6.41 0.83 10.72
N GLU A 156 6.79 1.83 11.50
CA GLU A 156 6.42 1.94 12.90
C GLU A 156 5.23 2.89 13.09
N LYS A 157 4.34 2.54 14.03
CA LYS A 157 3.24 3.44 14.45
C LYS A 157 3.80 4.71 15.09
N ARG A 158 3.18 5.86 14.79
CA ARG A 158 3.40 7.16 15.42
C ARG A 158 2.05 7.77 15.83
N GLU A 159 2.01 9.04 16.19
CA GLU A 159 0.77 9.68 16.65
C GLU A 159 -0.32 9.76 15.56
N VAL A 160 0.04 10.04 14.29
CA VAL A 160 -0.92 10.23 13.19
C VAL A 160 -0.64 9.31 12.03
N PHE A 161 0.56 9.38 11.47
CA PHE A 161 1.02 8.57 10.34
C PHE A 161 2.20 7.70 10.77
N GLY A 162 2.39 6.56 10.10
CA GLY A 162 3.55 5.72 10.34
C GLY A 162 4.86 6.38 9.90
N CYS A 163 5.97 5.81 10.33
CA CYS A 163 7.31 6.24 9.96
C CYS A 163 8.12 5.03 9.48
N ILE A 164 8.85 5.19 8.39
CA ILE A 164 9.78 4.17 7.90
C ILE A 164 11.13 4.32 8.62
N THR A 165 11.64 3.20 9.11
CA THR A 165 12.96 3.06 9.75
C THR A 165 13.79 2.00 9.04
#